data_f98726decd4ae3ff539a3f2ae63a1162
#
_entry.id   f98726decd4ae3ff539a3f2ae63a1162
#
_cell.length_a   1.000
_cell.length_b   1.000
_cell.length_c   1.000
_cell.angle_alpha   90.00
_cell.angle_beta   90.00
_cell.angle_gamma   90.00
#
_symmetry.space_group_name_H-M   'P 1'
#
loop_
_entity.id
_entity.type
_entity.pdbx_description
1 polymer ?
#
loop_
_entity_poly.entity_id
_entity_poly.type
_entity_poly.pdbx_seq_one_letter_code
_entity_poly.pdbx_strand_id
1 'polypeptide(L)'
;MKNNPKVSVIIPTIGRESLIRTLESVLNQKYQNLEIIITDDTKEGKAKPLIERYLTDPRIKYVINTKYKHGPSGNKNNGLDNITGEYFTIVDDDDIIMPNAIEELLNVAIKGNYSIVLANCVDNIEGKFTGLQYGKDEEVFWVDVFCGGYDGEYFGITKTSILENNRFNDECWGGEGILWFRLWKRARVGFYIHKALRVYSIDNQDKVSFQYIKKVKRTYLNYVLFLKEFEEDLKNYCPRSFIRLSLIGIYFSVLAGEYKQAFKMCIASVKIYPELFFMPILWTLFCMILPKSFVIQFYEKYSKRFKKVLKQFLLGGRSK
;
A
#
# COMPACT_ATOMS: atom_id res chain seq x y z
N MET A 1 5.26 4.04 -34.78
CA MET A 1 6.45 4.12 -33.91
C MET A 1 6.16 3.26 -32.70
N LYS A 2 7.00 2.25 -32.38
CA LYS A 2 6.83 1.49 -31.14
C LYS A 2 7.03 2.46 -29.98
N ASN A 3 5.96 2.76 -29.25
CA ASN A 3 6.04 3.50 -27.99
C ASN A 3 6.90 2.66 -27.04
N ASN A 4 8.07 3.16 -26.69
CA ASN A 4 9.01 2.53 -25.75
C ASN A 4 9.24 3.48 -24.57
N PRO A 5 8.21 3.76 -23.73
CA PRO A 5 8.32 4.75 -22.67
C PRO A 5 9.28 4.27 -21.59
N LYS A 6 10.05 5.19 -21.01
CA LYS A 6 10.90 4.88 -19.87
C LYS A 6 10.06 4.54 -18.64
N VAL A 7 10.45 3.50 -17.93
CA VAL A 7 9.84 3.08 -16.65
C VAL A 7 10.84 3.28 -15.52
N SER A 8 10.44 4.02 -14.49
CA SER A 8 11.19 4.20 -13.26
C SER A 8 10.82 3.09 -12.27
N VAL A 9 11.80 2.31 -11.86
CA VAL A 9 11.65 1.29 -10.81
C VAL A 9 12.29 1.81 -9.54
N ILE A 10 11.49 2.04 -8.49
CA ILE A 10 11.96 2.50 -7.19
C ILE A 10 12.14 1.29 -6.29
N ILE A 11 13.33 1.14 -5.70
CA ILE A 11 13.65 0.12 -4.71
C ILE A 11 13.98 0.83 -3.38
N PRO A 12 13.00 0.99 -2.46
CA PRO A 12 13.27 1.52 -1.13
C PRO A 12 13.96 0.47 -0.28
N THR A 13 15.03 0.84 0.40
CA THR A 13 15.82 -0.09 1.22
C THR A 13 16.26 0.53 2.55
N ILE A 14 16.59 -0.34 3.50
CA ILE A 14 17.30 -0.01 4.74
C ILE A 14 18.64 -0.77 4.82
N GLY A 15 19.16 -1.22 3.67
CA GLY A 15 20.43 -1.94 3.57
C GLY A 15 20.32 -3.43 3.92
N ARG A 16 19.22 -4.10 3.53
CA ARG A 16 19.06 -5.55 3.68
C ARG A 16 19.83 -6.29 2.60
N GLU A 17 20.34 -7.48 2.92
CA GLU A 17 21.01 -8.35 1.93
C GLU A 17 20.06 -8.81 0.80
N SER A 18 18.76 -8.91 1.09
CA SER A 18 17.73 -9.24 0.10
C SER A 18 17.68 -8.25 -1.08
N LEU A 19 18.12 -7.01 -0.88
CA LEU A 19 18.22 -5.99 -1.92
C LEU A 19 18.93 -6.51 -3.18
N ILE A 20 19.94 -7.36 -3.03
CA ILE A 20 20.70 -7.92 -4.17
C ILE A 20 19.77 -8.71 -5.08
N ARG A 21 18.97 -9.62 -4.51
CA ARG A 21 18.01 -10.45 -5.27
C ARG A 21 16.93 -9.60 -5.93
N THR A 22 16.42 -8.60 -5.22
CA THR A 22 15.44 -7.66 -5.76
C THR A 22 16.04 -6.91 -6.96
N LEU A 23 17.21 -6.32 -6.79
CA LEU A 23 17.91 -5.59 -7.85
C LEU A 23 18.17 -6.46 -9.08
N GLU A 24 18.67 -7.68 -8.88
CA GLU A 24 18.90 -8.63 -9.97
C GLU A 24 17.61 -8.99 -10.71
N SER A 25 16.48 -9.13 -10.01
CA SER A 25 15.19 -9.39 -10.65
C SER A 25 14.71 -8.22 -11.54
N VAL A 26 15.06 -6.99 -11.17
CA VAL A 26 14.76 -5.77 -11.94
C VAL A 26 15.72 -5.65 -13.14
N LEU A 27 17.01 -5.89 -12.95
CA LEU A 27 18.01 -5.85 -14.01
C LEU A 27 17.75 -6.88 -15.12
N ASN A 28 17.22 -8.05 -14.75
CA ASN A 28 16.87 -9.17 -15.64
C ASN A 28 15.47 -9.06 -16.28
N GLN A 29 14.79 -7.91 -16.17
CA GLN A 29 13.53 -7.71 -16.87
C GLN A 29 13.71 -7.77 -18.39
N LYS A 30 12.74 -8.35 -19.10
CA LYS A 30 12.74 -8.34 -20.59
C LYS A 30 12.63 -6.92 -21.15
N TYR A 31 11.88 -6.07 -20.49
CA TYR A 31 11.80 -4.65 -20.82
C TYR A 31 13.05 -3.92 -20.35
N GLN A 32 13.78 -3.27 -21.24
CA GLN A 32 15.09 -2.71 -20.95
C GLN A 32 15.14 -1.18 -20.80
N ASN A 33 14.11 -0.44 -21.26
CA ASN A 33 14.08 1.02 -21.10
C ASN A 33 13.68 1.41 -19.68
N LEU A 34 14.55 1.08 -18.73
CA LEU A 34 14.37 1.27 -17.29
C LEU A 34 15.34 2.32 -16.76
N GLU A 35 14.91 3.02 -15.72
CA GLU A 35 15.79 3.61 -14.71
C GLU A 35 15.46 2.96 -13.35
N ILE A 36 16.46 2.69 -12.56
CA ILE A 36 16.35 1.98 -11.29
C ILE A 36 16.85 2.90 -10.18
N ILE A 37 15.94 3.36 -9.32
CA ILE A 37 16.24 4.27 -8.24
C ILE A 37 16.29 3.48 -6.93
N ILE A 38 17.50 3.23 -6.42
CA ILE A 38 17.71 2.61 -5.13
C ILE A 38 17.77 3.74 -4.10
N THR A 39 16.75 3.79 -3.22
CA THR A 39 16.62 4.82 -2.21
C THR A 39 16.87 4.24 -0.82
N ASP A 40 17.96 4.69 -0.18
CA ASP A 40 18.43 4.18 1.11
C ASP A 40 17.94 5.07 2.25
N ASP A 41 17.20 4.48 3.19
CA ASP A 41 16.68 5.19 4.37
C ASP A 41 17.69 5.23 5.53
N THR A 42 18.92 4.74 5.34
CA THR A 42 19.96 4.80 6.34
C THR A 42 20.86 6.01 6.14
N LYS A 43 21.20 6.72 7.23
CA LYS A 43 22.06 7.91 7.16
C LYS A 43 23.47 7.58 6.66
N GLU A 44 23.93 6.38 7.01
CA GLU A 44 25.27 5.90 6.71
C GLU A 44 25.40 5.29 5.30
N GLY A 45 24.29 5.17 4.58
CA GLY A 45 24.31 4.57 3.24
C GLY A 45 24.61 3.08 3.25
N LYS A 46 24.01 2.31 4.15
CA LYS A 46 24.28 0.87 4.34
C LYS A 46 24.05 0.02 3.10
N ALA A 47 23.16 0.44 2.21
CA ALA A 47 22.89 -0.30 0.99
C ALA A 47 24.01 -0.16 -0.06
N LYS A 48 24.80 0.92 -0.02
CA LYS A 48 25.81 1.20 -1.06
C LYS A 48 26.85 0.08 -1.22
N PRO A 49 27.48 -0.43 -0.14
CA PRO A 49 28.44 -1.53 -0.27
C PRO A 49 27.84 -2.80 -0.86
N LEU A 50 26.55 -3.09 -0.60
CA LEU A 50 25.88 -4.27 -1.11
C LEU A 50 25.72 -4.27 -2.63
N ILE A 51 25.57 -3.07 -3.20
CA ILE A 51 25.25 -2.89 -4.63
C ILE A 51 26.41 -2.28 -5.43
N GLU A 52 27.57 -2.08 -4.83
CA GLU A 52 28.70 -1.36 -5.45
C GLU A 52 29.06 -1.92 -6.83
N ARG A 53 29.10 -3.24 -7.00
CA ARG A 53 29.38 -3.89 -8.28
C ARG A 53 28.36 -3.59 -9.38
N TYR A 54 27.13 -3.19 -9.02
CA TYR A 54 26.06 -2.87 -9.97
C TYR A 54 26.01 -1.39 -10.34
N LEU A 55 26.69 -0.50 -9.59
CA LEU A 55 26.65 0.95 -9.82
C LEU A 55 27.31 1.39 -11.14
N THR A 56 27.98 0.48 -11.84
CA THR A 56 28.50 0.70 -13.20
C THR A 56 27.41 0.64 -14.25
N ASP A 57 26.23 0.04 -13.96
CA ASP A 57 25.09 0.02 -14.88
C ASP A 57 24.46 1.43 -14.94
N PRO A 58 24.42 2.08 -16.13
CA PRO A 58 23.94 3.45 -16.28
C PRO A 58 22.44 3.63 -15.95
N ARG A 59 21.70 2.53 -15.83
CA ARG A 59 20.29 2.57 -15.44
C ARG A 59 20.10 2.79 -13.94
N ILE A 60 21.15 2.56 -13.12
CA ILE A 60 21.05 2.59 -11.66
C ILE A 60 21.42 3.96 -11.12
N LYS A 61 20.51 4.52 -10.31
CA LYS A 61 20.72 5.71 -9.51
C LYS A 61 20.59 5.36 -8.03
N TYR A 62 21.63 5.62 -7.26
CA TYR A 62 21.60 5.44 -5.80
C TYR A 62 21.44 6.79 -5.11
N VAL A 63 20.48 6.88 -4.19
CA VAL A 63 20.18 8.11 -3.42
C VAL A 63 19.92 7.78 -1.95
N ILE A 64 20.37 8.65 -1.04
CA ILE A 64 20.09 8.53 0.40
C ILE A 64 18.92 9.44 0.75
N ASN A 65 17.98 8.96 1.58
CA ASN A 65 16.88 9.78 2.08
C ASN A 65 17.38 10.74 3.16
N THR A 66 17.56 12.00 2.79
CA THR A 66 17.94 13.09 3.71
C THR A 66 16.83 14.12 3.89
N LYS A 67 15.77 14.05 3.07
CA LYS A 67 14.71 15.06 2.96
C LYS A 67 13.46 14.70 3.77
N TYR A 68 13.07 13.44 3.73
CA TYR A 68 11.80 12.94 4.31
C TYR A 68 12.04 12.24 5.64
N LYS A 69 10.98 12.12 6.46
CA LYS A 69 11.05 11.34 7.69
C LYS A 69 11.39 9.87 7.41
N HIS A 70 12.29 9.34 8.22
CA HIS A 70 12.64 7.92 8.14
C HIS A 70 11.42 7.01 8.29
N GLY A 71 11.34 6.02 7.43
CA GLY A 71 10.28 5.04 7.34
C GLY A 71 9.85 4.81 5.89
N PRO A 72 8.96 3.83 5.65
CA PRO A 72 8.60 3.38 4.31
C PRO A 72 8.10 4.51 3.40
N SER A 73 7.20 5.35 3.92
CA SER A 73 6.59 6.45 3.16
C SER A 73 7.63 7.50 2.75
N GLY A 74 8.49 7.92 3.70
CA GLY A 74 9.52 8.94 3.41
C GLY A 74 10.58 8.44 2.43
N ASN A 75 11.00 7.18 2.58
CA ASN A 75 11.95 6.57 1.67
C ASN A 75 11.37 6.43 0.24
N LYS A 76 10.11 5.98 0.13
CA LYS A 76 9.41 5.94 -1.17
C LYS A 76 9.27 7.33 -1.79
N ASN A 77 9.02 8.38 -1.00
CA ASN A 77 8.98 9.77 -1.48
C ASN A 77 10.33 10.23 -2.04
N ASN A 78 11.43 9.89 -1.36
CA ASN A 78 12.76 10.19 -1.84
C ASN A 78 13.01 9.52 -3.21
N GLY A 79 12.54 8.29 -3.39
CA GLY A 79 12.54 7.61 -4.69
C GLY A 79 11.69 8.35 -5.73
N LEU A 80 10.45 8.72 -5.38
CA LEU A 80 9.53 9.43 -6.26
C LEU A 80 10.04 10.82 -6.71
N ASP A 81 10.86 11.49 -5.92
CA ASP A 81 11.48 12.76 -6.30
C ASP A 81 12.58 12.58 -7.37
N ASN A 82 13.02 11.37 -7.61
CA ASN A 82 14.12 11.03 -8.51
C ASN A 82 13.71 10.33 -9.81
N ILE A 83 12.39 10.08 -10.02
CA ILE A 83 11.90 9.45 -11.24
C ILE A 83 11.89 10.41 -12.43
N THR A 84 12.18 9.88 -13.62
CA THR A 84 12.09 10.61 -14.90
C THR A 84 11.28 9.84 -15.94
N GLY A 85 10.88 8.60 -15.63
CA GLY A 85 10.10 7.74 -16.52
C GLY A 85 8.67 8.21 -16.74
N GLU A 86 8.09 7.84 -17.86
CA GLU A 86 6.67 8.07 -18.15
C GLU A 86 5.75 7.24 -17.26
N TYR A 87 6.23 6.10 -16.81
CA TYR A 87 5.60 5.24 -15.81
C TYR A 87 6.56 4.97 -14.65
N PHE A 88 6.01 4.65 -13.50
CA PHE A 88 6.79 4.19 -12.36
C PHE A 88 6.18 2.97 -11.68
N THR A 89 7.00 2.22 -11.00
CA THR A 89 6.63 1.14 -10.07
C THR A 89 7.52 1.16 -8.84
N ILE A 90 7.05 0.53 -7.75
CA ILE A 90 7.81 0.40 -6.50
C ILE A 90 7.95 -1.09 -6.21
N VAL A 91 9.16 -1.53 -5.93
CA VAL A 91 9.50 -2.91 -5.56
C VAL A 91 10.22 -2.87 -4.23
N ASP A 92 9.65 -3.42 -3.17
CA ASP A 92 10.29 -3.46 -1.86
C ASP A 92 11.55 -4.35 -1.92
N ASP A 93 12.59 -4.04 -1.11
CA ASP A 93 13.94 -4.63 -1.19
C ASP A 93 14.03 -6.11 -0.75
N ASP A 94 12.90 -6.74 -0.50
CA ASP A 94 12.77 -8.17 -0.16
C ASP A 94 11.89 -8.95 -1.16
N ASP A 95 11.35 -8.29 -2.18
CA ASP A 95 10.49 -8.88 -3.20
C ASP A 95 11.25 -9.21 -4.48
N ILE A 96 10.66 -10.09 -5.32
CA ILE A 96 11.22 -10.49 -6.61
C ILE A 96 10.14 -10.31 -7.68
N ILE A 97 10.44 -9.60 -8.76
CA ILE A 97 9.51 -9.46 -9.88
C ILE A 97 9.80 -10.50 -10.98
N MET A 98 8.73 -10.99 -11.62
CA MET A 98 8.84 -11.97 -12.70
C MET A 98 9.54 -11.35 -13.92
N PRO A 99 10.30 -12.11 -14.73
CA PRO A 99 11.14 -11.56 -15.81
C PRO A 99 10.40 -10.74 -16.89
N ASN A 100 9.10 -10.95 -17.04
CA ASN A 100 8.23 -10.25 -18.01
C ASN A 100 7.27 -9.26 -17.33
N ALA A 101 7.42 -9.01 -16.04
CA ALA A 101 6.43 -8.28 -15.25
C ALA A 101 6.19 -6.86 -15.76
N ILE A 102 7.26 -6.09 -15.98
CA ILE A 102 7.14 -4.71 -16.45
C ILE A 102 6.59 -4.66 -17.87
N GLU A 103 7.03 -5.55 -18.76
CA GLU A 103 6.55 -5.62 -20.13
C GLU A 103 5.05 -5.92 -20.21
N GLU A 104 4.55 -6.89 -19.44
CA GLU A 104 3.13 -7.23 -19.40
C GLU A 104 2.26 -6.08 -18.90
N LEU A 105 2.64 -5.48 -17.76
CA LEU A 105 1.92 -4.33 -17.21
C LEU A 105 1.89 -3.15 -18.18
N LEU A 106 3.04 -2.83 -18.77
CA LEU A 106 3.19 -1.70 -19.69
C LEU A 106 2.40 -1.89 -20.98
N ASN A 107 2.42 -3.10 -21.56
CA ASN A 107 1.66 -3.42 -22.76
C ASN A 107 0.15 -3.18 -22.55
N VAL A 108 -0.39 -3.60 -21.42
CA VAL A 108 -1.80 -3.35 -21.06
C VAL A 108 -2.05 -1.86 -20.84
N ALA A 109 -1.16 -1.17 -20.12
CA ALA A 109 -1.27 0.27 -19.89
C ALA A 109 -1.31 1.07 -21.18
N ILE A 110 -0.43 0.78 -22.13
CA ILE A 110 -0.36 1.47 -23.43
C ILE A 110 -1.58 1.12 -24.30
N LYS A 111 -1.89 -0.19 -24.44
CA LYS A 111 -2.96 -0.66 -25.31
C LYS A 111 -4.33 -0.14 -24.90
N GLY A 112 -4.61 -0.12 -23.60
CA GLY A 112 -5.88 0.34 -23.05
C GLY A 112 -5.88 1.81 -22.60
N ASN A 113 -4.74 2.51 -22.75
CA ASN A 113 -4.54 3.88 -22.23
C ASN A 113 -4.87 4.00 -20.74
N TYR A 114 -4.51 2.98 -19.94
CA TYR A 114 -4.72 2.98 -18.50
C TYR A 114 -3.58 3.69 -17.77
N SER A 115 -3.94 4.54 -16.81
CA SER A 115 -2.97 5.21 -15.96
C SER A 115 -2.46 4.32 -14.81
N ILE A 116 -3.20 3.28 -14.45
CA ILE A 116 -2.83 2.29 -13.43
C ILE A 116 -3.16 0.90 -13.97
N VAL A 117 -2.18 -0.01 -13.91
CA VAL A 117 -2.39 -1.43 -14.18
C VAL A 117 -1.84 -2.23 -13.01
N LEU A 118 -2.63 -3.15 -12.49
CA LEU A 118 -2.29 -4.05 -11.39
C LEU A 118 -2.22 -5.50 -11.83
N ALA A 119 -1.37 -6.27 -11.17
CA ALA A 119 -1.34 -7.72 -11.24
C ALA A 119 -1.24 -8.31 -9.82
N ASN A 120 -1.53 -9.58 -9.67
CA ASN A 120 -1.40 -10.25 -8.38
C ASN A 120 0.08 -10.47 -8.00
N CYS A 121 0.29 -10.72 -6.71
CA CYS A 121 1.53 -11.31 -6.22
C CYS A 121 1.25 -12.72 -5.72
N VAL A 122 2.29 -13.53 -5.60
CA VAL A 122 2.27 -14.78 -4.86
C VAL A 122 3.16 -14.67 -3.64
N ASP A 123 2.77 -15.27 -2.53
CA ASP A 123 3.64 -15.33 -1.36
C ASP A 123 4.82 -16.31 -1.61
N ASN A 124 5.95 -16.03 -0.95
CA ASN A 124 7.19 -16.80 -1.14
C ASN A 124 7.22 -18.14 -0.38
N ILE A 125 6.17 -18.47 0.41
CA ILE A 125 6.12 -19.70 1.22
C ILE A 125 5.19 -20.73 0.57
N GLU A 126 3.94 -20.35 0.29
CA GLU A 126 2.92 -21.24 -0.21
C GLU A 126 2.65 -21.06 -1.72
N GLY A 127 3.16 -19.99 -2.34
CA GLY A 127 2.90 -19.64 -3.73
C GLY A 127 1.45 -19.22 -3.99
N LYS A 128 0.73 -18.83 -2.94
CA LYS A 128 -0.67 -18.41 -3.04
C LYS A 128 -0.77 -16.93 -3.41
N PHE A 129 -1.79 -16.59 -4.16
CA PHE A 129 -2.10 -15.20 -4.45
C PHE A 129 -2.36 -14.39 -3.17
N THR A 130 -1.71 -13.24 -3.05
CA THR A 130 -1.80 -12.36 -1.87
C THR A 130 -2.97 -11.41 -1.92
N GLY A 131 -3.44 -11.07 -3.14
CA GLY A 131 -4.63 -10.27 -3.37
C GLY A 131 -5.90 -11.11 -3.56
N LEU A 132 -7.03 -10.43 -3.79
CA LEU A 132 -8.26 -11.09 -4.16
C LEU A 132 -8.14 -11.72 -5.54
N GLN A 133 -8.78 -12.87 -5.70
CA GLN A 133 -8.74 -13.65 -6.95
C GLN A 133 -10.07 -13.47 -7.67
N TYR A 134 -10.07 -12.73 -8.76
CA TYR A 134 -11.25 -12.56 -9.61
C TYR A 134 -11.33 -13.58 -10.73
N GLY A 135 -10.29 -14.37 -10.95
CA GLY A 135 -10.24 -15.45 -11.95
C GLY A 135 -10.11 -14.97 -13.39
N LYS A 136 -10.06 -13.67 -13.64
CA LYS A 136 -9.99 -13.07 -14.99
C LYS A 136 -9.35 -11.69 -14.97
N ASP A 137 -8.89 -11.27 -16.13
CA ASP A 137 -8.47 -9.88 -16.38
C ASP A 137 -9.72 -9.00 -16.48
N GLU A 138 -9.68 -7.80 -15.88
CA GLU A 138 -10.83 -6.89 -15.92
C GLU A 138 -10.45 -5.43 -15.69
N GLU A 139 -11.31 -4.53 -16.14
CA GLU A 139 -11.24 -3.11 -15.75
C GLU A 139 -11.58 -2.94 -14.28
N VAL A 140 -10.88 -2.02 -13.63
CA VAL A 140 -10.98 -1.72 -12.21
C VAL A 140 -11.38 -0.27 -12.04
N PHE A 141 -12.54 -0.04 -11.49
CA PHE A 141 -12.99 1.32 -11.18
C PHE A 141 -12.46 1.76 -9.81
N TRP A 142 -12.08 3.02 -9.70
CA TRP A 142 -11.53 3.58 -8.47
C TRP A 142 -12.43 3.33 -7.25
N VAL A 143 -13.75 3.33 -7.43
CA VAL A 143 -14.72 3.04 -6.37
C VAL A 143 -14.58 1.61 -5.86
N ASP A 144 -14.31 0.64 -6.73
CA ASP A 144 -14.16 -0.76 -6.32
C ASP A 144 -12.90 -0.96 -5.46
N VAL A 145 -11.79 -0.29 -5.83
CA VAL A 145 -10.57 -0.27 -5.00
C VAL A 145 -10.86 0.40 -3.66
N PHE A 146 -11.50 1.56 -3.70
CA PHE A 146 -11.80 2.38 -2.55
C PHE A 146 -12.74 1.69 -1.54
N CYS A 147 -13.71 0.95 -2.04
CA CYS A 147 -14.63 0.16 -1.24
C CYS A 147 -14.05 -1.18 -0.72
N GLY A 148 -12.77 -1.47 -1.01
CA GLY A 148 -12.07 -2.65 -0.53
C GLY A 148 -12.27 -3.89 -1.41
N GLY A 149 -12.70 -3.72 -2.67
CA GLY A 149 -12.79 -4.79 -3.64
C GLY A 149 -11.42 -5.38 -4.00
N TYR A 150 -10.38 -4.57 -3.97
CA TYR A 150 -8.98 -4.96 -4.22
C TYR A 150 -8.16 -4.90 -2.94
N ASP A 151 -8.53 -5.69 -1.94
CA ASP A 151 -7.81 -5.80 -0.67
C ASP A 151 -6.72 -6.87 -0.79
N GLY A 152 -5.50 -6.57 -0.34
CA GLY A 152 -4.33 -7.44 -0.40
C GLY A 152 -3.13 -6.76 -1.07
N GLU A 153 -2.11 -7.57 -1.39
CA GLU A 153 -0.89 -7.09 -2.04
C GLU A 153 -0.98 -7.30 -3.56
N TYR A 154 -0.73 -6.23 -4.28
CA TYR A 154 -0.68 -6.21 -5.73
C TYR A 154 0.63 -5.60 -6.20
N PHE A 155 1.05 -5.97 -7.40
CA PHE A 155 2.15 -5.33 -8.10
C PHE A 155 1.60 -4.57 -9.29
N GLY A 156 2.09 -3.35 -9.54
CA GLY A 156 1.53 -2.56 -10.62
C GLY A 156 2.45 -1.50 -11.17
N ILE A 157 2.00 -0.90 -12.27
CA ILE A 157 2.64 0.23 -12.91
C ILE A 157 1.68 1.42 -12.90
N THR A 158 2.22 2.61 -12.69
CA THR A 158 1.43 3.85 -12.62
C THR A 158 2.02 4.90 -13.55
N LYS A 159 1.18 5.58 -14.32
CA LYS A 159 1.60 6.68 -15.19
C LYS A 159 2.05 7.87 -14.35
N THR A 160 3.27 8.36 -14.59
CA THR A 160 3.88 9.42 -13.77
C THR A 160 3.09 10.72 -13.80
N SER A 161 2.40 11.02 -14.91
CA SER A 161 1.61 12.24 -15.05
C SER A 161 0.47 12.39 -14.05
N ILE A 162 -0.08 11.28 -13.50
CA ILE A 162 -1.14 11.35 -12.48
C ILE A 162 -0.60 11.56 -11.07
N LEU A 163 0.72 11.39 -10.87
CA LEU A 163 1.36 11.60 -9.57
C LEU A 163 1.39 13.09 -9.20
N GLU A 164 1.76 13.96 -10.14
CA GLU A 164 1.97 15.39 -9.93
C GLU A 164 2.84 15.64 -8.67
N ASN A 165 2.37 16.54 -7.77
CA ASN A 165 3.04 16.85 -6.50
C ASN A 165 2.59 15.96 -5.34
N ASN A 166 1.80 14.89 -5.61
CA ASN A 166 1.35 14.02 -4.55
C ASN A 166 2.49 13.13 -4.05
N ARG A 167 2.54 12.96 -2.72
CA ARG A 167 3.52 12.12 -2.02
C ARG A 167 2.82 11.29 -0.95
N PHE A 168 3.45 10.23 -0.51
CA PHE A 168 3.05 9.50 0.68
C PHE A 168 3.12 10.42 1.90
N ASN A 169 2.23 10.23 2.85
CA ASN A 169 2.33 10.97 4.10
C ASN A 169 3.39 10.32 5.01
N ASP A 170 4.57 10.93 5.11
CA ASP A 170 5.69 10.42 5.90
C ASP A 170 5.55 10.67 7.41
N GLU A 171 4.54 11.41 7.84
CA GLU A 171 4.13 11.48 9.26
C GLU A 171 3.48 10.18 9.74
N CYS A 172 2.83 9.45 8.82
CA CYS A 172 2.14 8.21 9.10
C CYS A 172 3.08 6.99 9.11
N TRP A 173 2.65 5.93 9.78
CA TRP A 173 3.22 4.59 9.63
C TRP A 173 2.21 3.70 8.92
N GLY A 174 2.57 3.15 7.77
CA GLY A 174 1.65 2.40 6.91
C GLY A 174 0.62 3.29 6.19
N GLY A 175 0.93 4.57 5.98
CA GLY A 175 0.03 5.58 5.37
C GLY A 175 -0.02 5.57 3.85
N GLU A 176 0.44 4.51 3.20
CA GLU A 176 0.55 4.43 1.73
C GLU A 176 -0.80 4.53 1.02
N GLY A 177 -1.87 4.03 1.65
CA GLY A 177 -3.21 4.04 1.09
C GLY A 177 -3.71 5.42 0.69
N ILE A 178 -3.34 6.50 1.41
CA ILE A 178 -3.76 7.87 1.09
C ILE A 178 -3.31 8.26 -0.32
N LEU A 179 -2.02 8.07 -0.64
CA LEU A 179 -1.52 8.38 -1.98
C LEU A 179 -2.18 7.50 -3.03
N TRP A 180 -2.23 6.18 -2.82
CA TRP A 180 -2.81 5.27 -3.79
C TRP A 180 -4.26 5.60 -4.12
N PHE A 181 -5.09 5.95 -3.11
CA PHE A 181 -6.48 6.35 -3.36
C PHE A 181 -6.60 7.68 -4.11
N ARG A 182 -5.71 8.65 -3.86
CA ARG A 182 -5.64 9.88 -4.68
C ARG A 182 -5.37 9.55 -6.14
N LEU A 183 -4.40 8.66 -6.41
CA LEU A 183 -4.04 8.26 -7.77
C LEU A 183 -5.17 7.49 -8.45
N TRP A 184 -5.81 6.55 -7.75
CA TRP A 184 -6.98 5.83 -8.27
C TRP A 184 -8.15 6.78 -8.58
N LYS A 185 -8.43 7.73 -7.69
CA LYS A 185 -9.48 8.74 -7.93
C LYS A 185 -9.20 9.59 -9.16
N ARG A 186 -7.92 9.87 -9.47
CA ARG A 186 -7.50 10.58 -10.70
C ARG A 186 -7.57 9.69 -11.92
N ALA A 187 -7.11 8.47 -11.83
CA ALA A 187 -7.16 7.50 -12.94
C ALA A 187 -8.59 7.15 -13.34
N ARG A 188 -9.56 7.19 -12.39
CA ARG A 188 -10.96 6.80 -12.54
C ARG A 188 -11.14 5.32 -12.85
N VAL A 189 -10.42 4.79 -13.82
CA VAL A 189 -10.37 3.40 -14.24
C VAL A 189 -8.93 2.97 -14.45
N GLY A 190 -8.61 1.77 -14.07
CA GLY A 190 -7.37 1.06 -14.34
C GLY A 190 -7.67 -0.34 -14.81
N PHE A 191 -6.68 -1.21 -14.80
CA PHE A 191 -6.83 -2.59 -15.27
C PHE A 191 -6.17 -3.58 -14.32
N TYR A 192 -6.78 -4.71 -14.11
CA TYR A 192 -6.23 -5.82 -13.33
C TYR A 192 -5.94 -7.00 -14.25
N ILE A 193 -4.70 -7.52 -14.17
CA ILE A 193 -4.25 -8.72 -14.86
C ILE A 193 -4.26 -9.88 -13.86
N HIS A 194 -4.97 -10.95 -14.17
CA HIS A 194 -5.06 -12.14 -13.31
C HIS A 194 -3.83 -13.04 -13.46
N LYS A 195 -2.65 -12.49 -13.15
CA LYS A 195 -1.37 -13.18 -13.13
C LYS A 195 -0.57 -12.79 -11.91
N ALA A 196 0.30 -13.67 -11.44
CA ALA A 196 1.32 -13.32 -10.46
C ALA A 196 2.54 -12.75 -11.18
N LEU A 197 2.81 -11.47 -10.97
CA LEU A 197 3.97 -10.80 -11.56
C LEU A 197 5.04 -10.41 -10.51
N ARG A 198 4.78 -10.67 -9.23
CA ARG A 198 5.74 -10.46 -8.12
C ARG A 198 5.64 -11.60 -7.12
N VAL A 199 6.78 -12.06 -6.62
CA VAL A 199 6.87 -12.88 -5.40
C VAL A 199 6.99 -11.93 -4.23
N TYR A 200 6.02 -11.97 -3.33
CA TYR A 200 5.92 -11.15 -2.13
C TYR A 200 6.45 -11.91 -0.93
N SER A 201 7.49 -11.37 -0.28
CA SER A 201 8.10 -12.01 0.90
C SER A 201 7.23 -11.83 2.13
N ILE A 202 6.77 -12.93 2.75
CA ILE A 202 5.94 -12.90 3.97
C ILE A 202 6.68 -13.30 5.24
N ASP A 203 7.90 -13.77 5.15
CA ASP A 203 8.73 -14.28 6.23
C ASP A 203 9.68 -13.24 6.86
N ASN A 204 9.75 -12.04 6.30
CA ASN A 204 10.60 -10.99 6.84
C ASN A 204 10.05 -10.45 8.17
N GLN A 205 10.88 -10.49 9.23
CA GLN A 205 10.51 -10.02 10.57
C GLN A 205 10.41 -8.49 10.70
N ASP A 206 11.03 -7.74 9.78
CA ASP A 206 11.04 -6.28 9.78
C ASP A 206 9.84 -5.63 9.08
N LYS A 207 8.80 -6.41 8.80
CA LYS A 207 7.61 -5.89 8.12
C LYS A 207 7.00 -4.68 8.82
N VAL A 208 6.57 -3.73 8.00
CA VAL A 208 5.83 -2.53 8.45
C VAL A 208 4.63 -2.92 9.31
N SER A 209 3.92 -3.99 8.94
CA SER A 209 2.73 -4.48 9.64
C SER A 209 3.02 -4.97 11.07
N PHE A 210 4.21 -5.54 11.34
CA PHE A 210 4.58 -5.97 12.68
C PHE A 210 4.98 -4.79 13.60
N GLN A 211 5.19 -3.62 13.04
CA GLN A 211 5.61 -2.44 13.78
C GLN A 211 4.45 -1.49 14.14
N TYR A 212 3.21 -1.77 13.71
CA TYR A 212 2.06 -0.88 13.96
C TYR A 212 1.85 -0.53 15.43
N ILE A 213 2.00 -1.50 16.33
CA ILE A 213 1.86 -1.26 17.78
C ILE A 213 3.04 -0.44 18.30
N LYS A 214 4.29 -0.76 17.88
CA LYS A 214 5.49 0.00 18.29
C LYS A 214 5.44 1.45 17.78
N LYS A 215 4.80 1.71 16.64
CA LYS A 215 4.65 3.01 15.99
C LYS A 215 3.23 3.58 16.13
N VAL A 216 2.52 3.23 17.20
CA VAL A 216 1.09 3.51 17.37
C VAL A 216 0.71 4.97 17.14
N LYS A 217 1.51 5.94 17.59
CA LYS A 217 1.28 7.38 17.37
C LYS A 217 1.30 7.80 15.89
N ARG A 218 2.09 7.11 15.07
CA ARG A 218 2.12 7.33 13.62
C ARG A 218 1.06 6.49 12.91
N THR A 219 0.67 5.35 13.48
CA THR A 219 -0.34 4.46 12.91
C THR A 219 -1.75 5.03 13.05
N TYR A 220 -2.13 5.55 14.24
CA TYR A 220 -3.47 6.15 14.40
C TYR A 220 -3.67 7.34 13.46
N LEU A 221 -2.62 8.14 13.27
CA LEU A 221 -2.65 9.33 12.42
C LEU A 221 -3.04 8.98 10.96
N ASN A 222 -2.59 7.82 10.46
CA ASN A 222 -2.98 7.34 9.14
C ASN A 222 -4.51 7.23 9.00
N TYR A 223 -5.18 6.60 9.99
CA TYR A 223 -6.64 6.44 9.95
C TYR A 223 -7.38 7.76 10.09
N VAL A 224 -6.88 8.65 10.96
CA VAL A 224 -7.45 10.01 11.14
C VAL A 224 -7.39 10.80 9.84
N LEU A 225 -6.22 10.86 9.22
CA LEU A 225 -6.01 11.64 8.00
C LEU A 225 -6.75 11.03 6.81
N PHE A 226 -6.73 9.70 6.69
CA PHE A 226 -7.46 8.99 5.65
C PHE A 226 -8.98 9.27 5.74
N LEU A 227 -9.57 9.07 6.91
CA LEU A 227 -11.00 9.31 7.12
C LEU A 227 -11.37 10.77 6.91
N LYS A 228 -10.52 11.73 7.36
CA LYS A 228 -10.76 13.15 7.14
C LYS A 228 -10.74 13.52 5.66
N GLU A 229 -9.79 12.99 4.89
CA GLU A 229 -9.62 13.33 3.48
C GLU A 229 -10.70 12.73 2.60
N PHE A 230 -11.07 11.49 2.88
CA PHE A 230 -12.01 10.73 2.04
C PHE A 230 -13.40 10.57 2.69
N GLU A 231 -13.76 11.39 3.67
CA GLU A 231 -15.03 11.27 4.41
C GLU A 231 -16.22 11.28 3.46
N GLU A 232 -16.31 12.25 2.55
CA GLU A 232 -17.43 12.39 1.63
C GLU A 232 -17.47 11.24 0.60
N ASP A 233 -16.32 10.82 0.09
CA ASP A 233 -16.26 9.68 -0.83
C ASP A 233 -16.72 8.39 -0.14
N LEU A 234 -16.26 8.16 1.11
CA LEU A 234 -16.68 7.00 1.88
C LEU A 234 -18.17 7.00 2.22
N LYS A 235 -18.72 8.16 2.59
CA LYS A 235 -20.16 8.31 2.86
C LYS A 235 -20.99 7.99 1.62
N ASN A 236 -20.61 8.53 0.48
CA ASN A 236 -21.39 8.45 -0.76
C ASN A 236 -21.28 7.08 -1.43
N TYR A 237 -20.10 6.47 -1.43
CA TYR A 237 -19.85 5.25 -2.18
C TYR A 237 -19.70 3.99 -1.30
N CYS A 238 -19.17 4.12 -0.09
CA CYS A 238 -18.78 2.99 0.75
C CYS A 238 -19.03 3.22 2.25
N PRO A 239 -20.25 3.55 2.71
CA PRO A 239 -20.50 3.87 4.12
C PRO A 239 -20.09 2.74 5.08
N ARG A 240 -20.20 1.48 4.64
CA ARG A 240 -19.73 0.31 5.42
C ARG A 240 -18.20 0.28 5.57
N SER A 241 -17.44 0.68 4.52
CA SER A 241 -15.98 0.78 4.61
C SER A 241 -15.56 1.91 5.54
N PHE A 242 -16.32 3.01 5.61
CA PHE A 242 -16.10 4.06 6.60
C PHE A 242 -16.15 3.52 8.03
N ILE A 243 -17.18 2.72 8.36
CA ILE A 243 -17.30 2.12 9.69
C ILE A 243 -16.11 1.20 9.97
N ARG A 244 -15.77 0.32 9.03
CA ARG A 244 -14.62 -0.59 9.18
C ARG A 244 -13.32 0.17 9.49
N LEU A 245 -13.03 1.21 8.73
CA LEU A 245 -11.84 2.03 8.92
C LEU A 245 -11.88 2.82 10.23
N SER A 246 -13.06 3.32 10.60
CA SER A 246 -13.27 4.00 11.88
C SER A 246 -13.04 3.08 13.07
N LEU A 247 -13.52 1.83 13.04
CA LEU A 247 -13.29 0.87 14.13
C LEU A 247 -11.80 0.60 14.33
N ILE A 248 -11.04 0.47 13.24
CA ILE A 248 -9.58 0.31 13.31
C ILE A 248 -8.93 1.61 13.81
N GLY A 249 -9.39 2.76 13.32
CA GLY A 249 -8.92 4.06 13.76
C GLY A 249 -9.18 4.32 15.25
N ILE A 250 -10.37 3.94 15.77
CA ILE A 250 -10.72 4.00 17.19
C ILE A 250 -9.73 3.17 18.02
N TYR A 251 -9.47 1.93 17.62
CA TYR A 251 -8.52 1.05 18.29
C TYR A 251 -7.14 1.70 18.41
N PHE A 252 -6.54 2.16 17.32
CA PHE A 252 -5.22 2.79 17.34
C PHE A 252 -5.22 4.14 18.06
N SER A 253 -6.30 4.92 17.99
CA SER A 253 -6.42 6.18 18.73
C SER A 253 -6.43 5.96 20.25
N VAL A 254 -7.17 4.96 20.73
CA VAL A 254 -7.18 4.61 22.16
C VAL A 254 -5.81 4.13 22.63
N LEU A 255 -5.13 3.27 21.85
CA LEU A 255 -3.78 2.82 22.17
C LEU A 255 -2.77 3.98 22.21
N ALA A 256 -2.92 4.96 21.32
CA ALA A 256 -2.09 6.17 21.27
C ALA A 256 -2.40 7.16 22.41
N GLY A 257 -3.50 6.98 23.15
CA GLY A 257 -3.98 7.93 24.17
C GLY A 257 -4.82 9.06 23.62
N GLU A 258 -5.21 9.02 22.34
CA GLU A 258 -5.95 10.05 21.62
C GLU A 258 -7.47 9.82 21.72
N TYR A 259 -8.00 9.80 22.95
CA TYR A 259 -9.39 9.46 23.24
C TYR A 259 -10.40 10.40 22.57
N LYS A 260 -10.07 11.71 22.49
CA LYS A 260 -10.92 12.69 21.81
C LYS A 260 -11.15 12.33 20.34
N GLN A 261 -10.10 11.81 19.68
CA GLN A 261 -10.18 11.40 18.29
C GLN A 261 -10.96 10.09 18.12
N ALA A 262 -10.80 9.14 19.04
CA ALA A 262 -11.61 7.93 19.07
C ALA A 262 -13.11 8.23 19.17
N PHE A 263 -13.51 9.16 20.07
CA PHE A 263 -14.90 9.61 20.18
C PHE A 263 -15.42 10.30 18.91
N LYS A 264 -14.60 11.16 18.27
CA LYS A 264 -15.00 11.78 17.00
C LYS A 264 -15.31 10.76 15.92
N MET A 265 -14.46 9.72 15.77
CA MET A 265 -14.68 8.65 14.81
C MET A 265 -15.92 7.82 15.16
N CYS A 266 -16.15 7.54 16.45
CA CYS A 266 -17.36 6.85 16.91
C CYS A 266 -18.64 7.61 16.51
N ILE A 267 -18.70 8.91 16.84
CA ILE A 267 -19.84 9.77 16.52
C ILE A 267 -20.06 9.86 15.01
N ALA A 268 -18.99 10.05 14.24
CA ALA A 268 -19.05 10.10 12.77
C ALA A 268 -19.61 8.79 12.20
N SER A 269 -19.16 7.63 12.70
CA SER A 269 -19.66 6.32 12.28
C SER A 269 -21.16 6.13 12.54
N VAL A 270 -21.62 6.55 13.72
CA VAL A 270 -23.05 6.49 14.08
C VAL A 270 -23.89 7.40 13.17
N LYS A 271 -23.41 8.61 12.87
CA LYS A 271 -24.12 9.53 11.97
C LYS A 271 -24.21 9.02 10.53
N ILE A 272 -23.17 8.37 10.03
CA ILE A 272 -23.10 7.88 8.63
C ILE A 272 -23.95 6.61 8.45
N TYR A 273 -23.99 5.74 9.45
CA TYR A 273 -24.73 4.49 9.38
C TYR A 273 -25.45 4.18 10.70
N PRO A 274 -26.57 4.88 10.95
CA PRO A 274 -27.31 4.77 12.23
C PRO A 274 -27.77 3.35 12.55
N GLU A 275 -28.06 2.52 11.54
CA GLU A 275 -28.49 1.13 11.73
C GLU A 275 -27.46 0.25 12.46
N LEU A 276 -26.20 0.63 12.41
CA LEU A 276 -25.09 -0.07 13.08
C LEU A 276 -24.54 0.71 14.29
N PHE A 277 -25.32 1.62 14.86
CA PHE A 277 -24.86 2.54 15.94
C PHE A 277 -24.21 1.82 17.12
N PHE A 278 -24.71 0.65 17.48
CA PHE A 278 -24.20 -0.11 18.63
C PHE A 278 -22.76 -0.60 18.42
N MET A 279 -22.36 -0.92 17.19
CA MET A 279 -21.04 -1.47 16.89
C MET A 279 -19.88 -0.51 17.22
N PRO A 280 -19.84 0.75 16.71
CA PRO A 280 -18.78 1.67 17.06
C PRO A 280 -18.83 2.10 18.53
N ILE A 281 -19.99 2.19 19.14
CA ILE A 281 -20.15 2.52 20.58
C ILE A 281 -19.55 1.41 21.44
N LEU A 282 -20.00 0.16 21.27
CA LEU A 282 -19.49 -0.98 22.04
C LEU A 282 -18.01 -1.20 21.82
N TRP A 283 -17.51 -1.03 20.59
CA TRP A 283 -16.10 -1.15 20.30
C TRP A 283 -15.26 -0.06 20.99
N THR A 284 -15.75 1.18 21.00
CA THR A 284 -15.09 2.29 21.67
C THR A 284 -15.01 2.04 23.19
N LEU A 285 -16.12 1.65 23.80
CA LEU A 285 -16.17 1.29 25.22
C LEU A 285 -15.25 0.13 25.55
N PHE A 286 -15.27 -0.94 24.73
CA PHE A 286 -14.36 -2.09 24.88
C PHE A 286 -12.90 -1.64 24.87
N CYS A 287 -12.49 -0.82 23.90
CA CYS A 287 -11.12 -0.33 23.82
C CYS A 287 -10.71 0.59 24.97
N MET A 288 -11.66 1.36 25.53
CA MET A 288 -11.37 2.33 26.59
C MET A 288 -11.38 1.76 28.00
N ILE A 289 -12.24 0.79 28.27
CA ILE A 289 -12.47 0.25 29.62
C ILE A 289 -11.47 -0.86 29.93
N LEU A 290 -11.14 -1.70 28.94
CA LEU A 290 -10.28 -2.84 29.16
C LEU A 290 -8.78 -2.48 29.14
N PRO A 291 -7.94 -3.23 29.87
CA PRO A 291 -6.48 -3.03 29.85
C PRO A 291 -5.94 -3.09 28.41
N LYS A 292 -5.03 -2.17 28.08
CA LYS A 292 -4.45 -2.09 26.71
C LYS A 292 -3.84 -3.41 26.24
N SER A 293 -3.15 -4.14 27.13
CA SER A 293 -2.58 -5.45 26.83
C SER A 293 -3.62 -6.46 26.39
N PHE A 294 -4.78 -6.50 27.07
CA PHE A 294 -5.89 -7.38 26.71
C PHE A 294 -6.50 -6.98 25.35
N VAL A 295 -6.71 -5.70 25.12
CA VAL A 295 -7.25 -5.19 23.85
C VAL A 295 -6.32 -5.51 22.68
N ILE A 296 -4.99 -5.39 22.87
CA ILE A 296 -3.99 -5.78 21.86
C ILE A 296 -4.07 -7.27 21.55
N GLN A 297 -4.01 -8.13 22.59
CA GLN A 297 -4.09 -9.59 22.41
C GLN A 297 -5.40 -10.01 21.73
N PHE A 298 -6.52 -9.40 22.12
CA PHE A 298 -7.81 -9.65 21.49
C PHE A 298 -7.77 -9.27 20.01
N TYR A 299 -7.28 -8.08 19.69
CA TYR A 299 -7.19 -7.62 18.29
C TYR A 299 -6.27 -8.49 17.45
N GLU A 300 -5.09 -8.87 17.95
CA GLU A 300 -4.16 -9.76 17.25
C GLU A 300 -4.77 -11.15 16.99
N LYS A 301 -5.38 -11.74 18.02
CA LYS A 301 -6.02 -13.07 17.94
C LYS A 301 -7.20 -13.09 16.96
N TYR A 302 -8.02 -12.05 16.98
CA TYR A 302 -9.29 -12.05 16.26
C TYR A 302 -9.30 -11.14 15.02
N SER A 303 -8.25 -10.31 14.80
CA SER A 303 -8.24 -9.35 13.68
C SER A 303 -8.40 -10.00 12.31
N LYS A 304 -7.79 -11.16 12.07
CA LYS A 304 -7.96 -11.93 10.81
C LYS A 304 -9.40 -12.42 10.66
N ARG A 305 -9.97 -12.97 11.74
CA ARG A 305 -11.35 -13.49 11.76
C ARG A 305 -12.36 -12.33 11.75
N PHE A 306 -12.08 -11.28 12.50
CA PHE A 306 -12.87 -10.05 12.57
C PHE A 306 -12.87 -9.31 11.23
N LYS A 307 -11.70 -9.20 10.57
CA LYS A 307 -11.60 -8.68 9.19
C LYS A 307 -12.43 -9.53 8.21
N LYS A 308 -12.38 -10.85 8.31
CA LYS A 308 -13.15 -11.76 7.45
C LYS A 308 -14.66 -11.64 7.69
N VAL A 309 -15.11 -11.65 8.94
CA VAL A 309 -16.53 -11.51 9.33
C VAL A 309 -17.04 -10.11 9.01
N LEU A 310 -16.31 -9.05 9.36
CA LEU A 310 -16.62 -7.67 8.96
C LEU A 310 -16.66 -7.53 7.44
N LYS A 311 -15.74 -8.15 6.72
CA LYS A 311 -15.72 -8.13 5.26
C LYS A 311 -16.96 -8.82 4.70
N GLN A 312 -17.36 -10.00 5.19
CA GLN A 312 -18.58 -10.68 4.78
C GLN A 312 -19.83 -9.88 5.14
N PHE A 313 -19.90 -9.33 6.35
CA PHE A 313 -21.04 -8.54 6.80
C PHE A 313 -21.12 -7.17 6.10
N LEU A 314 -19.97 -6.54 5.84
CA LEU A 314 -19.90 -5.21 5.24
C LEU A 314 -19.83 -5.22 3.70
N LEU A 315 -19.40 -6.32 3.09
CA LEU A 315 -19.40 -6.52 1.64
C LEU A 315 -20.58 -7.38 1.15
N GLY A 316 -21.40 -7.88 2.06
CA GLY A 316 -22.57 -8.69 1.77
C GLY A 316 -23.62 -7.97 0.93
N GLY A 317 -23.37 -7.91 -0.37
CA GLY A 317 -24.21 -7.29 -1.40
C GLY A 317 -23.65 -7.39 -2.81
N ARG A 318 -22.39 -7.81 -2.98
CA ARG A 318 -21.80 -8.12 -4.29
C ARG A 318 -21.29 -9.57 -4.33
N SER A 319 -22.22 -10.54 -4.13
CA SER A 319 -22.05 -11.86 -4.71
C SER A 319 -22.66 -11.80 -6.11
N LYS A 320 -21.81 -11.50 -7.11
CA LYS A 320 -21.97 -12.06 -8.46
C LYS A 320 -20.70 -11.77 -9.23
#